data_7bb5ed137dce33fb7ba4efd83e3fba6c
#
_entry.id   7bb5ed137dce33fb7ba4efd83e3fba6c
#
_cell.length_a   1.000
_cell.length_b   1.000
_cell.length_c   1.000
_cell.angle_alpha   90.00
_cell.angle_beta   90.00
_cell.angle_gamma   90.00
#
_symmetry.space_group_name_H-M   'P 1'
#
loop_
_entity.id
_entity.type
_entity.pdbx_description
1 polymer ?
#
loop_
_entity_poly.entity_id
_entity_poly.type
_entity_poly.pdbx_seq_one_letter_code
_entity_poly.pdbx_strand_id
1 'polypeptide(L)' 'METTTVAVIEVHSDTVHELARRVQAEYREMPGLSVTLRQAQKLLAADQRTCAAVFKLLISRGVLRKTTQGRYIRA' A
#
# COMPACT_ATOMS: atom_id res chain seq x y z
N MET A 1 13.05 -25.09 -3.82
CA MET A 1 12.87 -24.84 -3.01
C MET A 1 13.48 -23.84 -2.30
N GLU A 2 14.52 -23.63 -2.20
CA GLU A 2 15.14 -22.71 -1.56
C GLU A 2 14.92 -21.38 -2.08
N THR A 3 14.69 -21.22 -3.29
CA THR A 3 14.46 -19.93 -3.81
C THR A 3 13.24 -19.36 -3.19
N THR A 4 12.39 -20.18 -2.74
CA THR A 4 11.17 -19.73 -2.10
C THR A 4 11.45 -18.89 -0.87
N THR A 5 12.47 -19.24 -0.14
CA THR A 5 12.82 -18.52 1.05
C THR A 5 13.20 -17.07 0.73
N VAL A 6 13.93 -16.91 -0.34
CA VAL A 6 14.34 -15.59 -0.74
C VAL A 6 13.14 -14.76 -1.13
N ALA A 7 12.21 -15.36 -1.83
CA ALA A 7 11.02 -14.68 -2.28
C ALA A 7 10.20 -14.16 -1.10
N VAL A 8 10.20 -14.86 -0.01
CA VAL A 8 9.42 -14.46 1.15
C VAL A 8 9.91 -13.14 1.72
N ILE A 9 11.18 -12.87 1.61
CA ILE A 9 11.76 -11.68 2.17
C ILE A 9 11.55 -10.46 1.30
N GLU A 10 11.46 -10.65 0.01
CA GLU A 10 11.34 -9.54 -0.92
C GLU A 10 9.91 -9.15 -1.21
N VAL A 11 9.72 -7.87 -1.55
CA VAL A 11 8.43 -7.37 -1.94
C VAL A 11 8.23 -7.69 -3.42
N HIS A 12 7.20 -8.44 -3.74
CA HIS A 12 6.92 -8.83 -5.10
C HIS A 12 6.08 -7.81 -5.83
N SER A 13 6.48 -7.45 -7.04
CA SER A 13 5.75 -6.48 -7.84
C SER A 13 4.30 -6.84 -8.04
N ASP A 14 4.03 -8.14 -8.28
CA ASP A 14 2.66 -8.58 -8.51
C ASP A 14 1.80 -8.33 -7.28
N THR A 15 2.34 -8.62 -6.10
CA THR A 15 1.62 -8.40 -4.86
C THR A 15 1.38 -6.90 -4.65
N VAL A 16 2.38 -6.08 -4.93
CA VAL A 16 2.25 -4.65 -4.77
C VAL A 16 1.17 -4.10 -5.69
N HIS A 17 1.17 -4.52 -6.95
CA HIS A 17 0.17 -4.04 -7.89
C HIS A 17 -1.23 -4.50 -7.53
N GLU A 18 -1.35 -5.72 -7.04
CA GLU A 18 -2.62 -6.26 -6.63
C GLU A 18 -3.17 -5.49 -5.44
N LEU A 19 -2.33 -5.24 -4.45
CA LEU A 19 -2.74 -4.48 -3.28
C LEU A 19 -3.02 -3.03 -3.63
N ALA A 20 -2.27 -2.47 -4.58
CA ALA A 20 -2.51 -1.09 -5.01
C ALA A 20 -3.90 -0.95 -5.61
N ARG A 21 -4.34 -1.93 -6.41
CA ARG A 21 -5.68 -1.89 -6.98
C ARG A 21 -6.73 -1.96 -5.88
N ARG A 22 -6.46 -2.78 -4.88
CA ARG A 22 -7.38 -2.95 -3.76
C ARG A 22 -7.49 -1.67 -2.94
N VAL A 23 -6.35 -1.03 -2.66
CA VAL A 23 -6.34 0.23 -1.93
C VAL A 23 -7.05 1.32 -2.73
N GLN A 24 -6.80 1.36 -4.01
CA GLN A 24 -7.43 2.35 -4.87
C GLN A 24 -8.94 2.21 -4.86
N ALA A 25 -9.43 0.97 -4.84
CA ALA A 25 -10.87 0.72 -4.77
C ALA A 25 -11.44 1.22 -3.45
N GLU A 26 -10.70 1.03 -2.35
CA GLU A 26 -11.16 1.50 -1.04
C GLU A 26 -11.30 3.02 -1.02
N TYR A 27 -10.35 3.73 -1.59
CA TYR A 27 -10.42 5.19 -1.63
C TYR A 27 -11.50 5.66 -2.59
N ARG A 28 -11.83 4.84 -3.58
CA ARG A 28 -12.90 5.20 -4.51
C ARG A 28 -14.23 5.11 -3.82
N GLU A 29 -14.42 4.11 -2.96
CA GLU A 29 -15.64 3.95 -2.22
C GLU A 29 -15.75 4.91 -1.05
N MET A 30 -14.62 5.27 -0.45
CA MET A 30 -14.59 6.20 0.66
C MET A 30 -13.58 7.30 0.36
N PRO A 31 -13.99 8.33 -0.39
CA PRO A 31 -13.06 9.38 -0.79
C PRO A 31 -12.40 10.12 0.37
N GLY A 32 -13.05 10.12 1.53
CA GLY A 32 -12.49 10.75 2.71
C GLY A 32 -11.57 9.87 3.54
N LEU A 33 -11.29 8.68 3.05
CA LEU A 33 -10.44 7.75 3.79
C LEU A 33 -9.06 8.35 4.03
N SER A 34 -8.55 8.15 5.25
CA SER A 34 -7.26 8.67 5.66
C SER A 34 -6.64 7.63 6.58
N VAL A 35 -5.53 7.06 6.18
CA VAL A 35 -4.89 6.00 6.97
C VAL A 35 -3.40 6.26 7.15
N THR A 36 -2.89 5.80 8.28
CA THR A 36 -1.46 5.78 8.51
C THR A 36 -0.92 4.47 7.94
N LEU A 37 0.38 4.38 7.82
CA LEU A 37 1.01 3.16 7.34
C LEU A 37 0.67 1.99 8.27
N ARG A 38 0.64 2.24 9.56
CA ARG A 38 0.32 1.21 10.54
C ARG A 38 -1.11 0.68 10.35
N GLN A 39 -2.05 1.60 10.12
CA GLN A 39 -3.43 1.20 9.88
C GLN A 39 -3.55 0.40 8.58
N ALA A 40 -2.79 0.80 7.57
CA ALA A 40 -2.79 0.10 6.30
C ALA A 40 -2.30 -1.34 6.43
N GLN A 41 -1.30 -1.55 7.29
CA GLN A 41 -0.80 -2.90 7.51
C GLN A 41 -1.90 -3.82 8.02
N LYS A 42 -2.75 -3.32 8.90
CA LYS A 42 -3.85 -4.11 9.42
C LYS A 42 -4.93 -4.31 8.38
N LEU A 43 -5.24 -3.26 7.64
CA LEU A 43 -6.26 -3.35 6.61
C LEU A 43 -5.90 -4.34 5.52
N LEU A 44 -4.66 -4.33 5.10
CA LEU A 44 -4.21 -5.17 4.00
C LEU A 44 -3.63 -6.49 4.44
N ALA A 45 -3.50 -6.69 5.74
CA ALA A 45 -2.85 -7.88 6.30
C ALA A 45 -1.48 -8.06 5.64
N ALA A 46 -0.74 -6.97 5.51
CA ALA A 46 0.56 -6.96 4.86
C ALA A 46 1.57 -6.26 5.76
N ASP A 47 2.84 -6.57 5.56
CA ASP A 47 3.87 -5.98 6.40
C ASP A 47 4.15 -4.54 5.99
N GLN A 48 4.94 -3.86 6.81
CA GLN A 48 5.23 -2.45 6.60
C GLN A 48 5.90 -2.19 5.26
N ARG A 49 6.83 -3.04 4.89
CA ARG A 49 7.58 -2.88 3.65
C ARG A 49 6.67 -2.96 2.43
N THR A 50 5.79 -3.94 2.43
CA THR A 50 4.86 -4.11 1.33
C THR A 50 3.89 -2.93 1.26
N CYS A 51 3.36 -2.51 2.40
CA CYS A 51 2.44 -1.38 2.44
C CYS A 51 3.13 -0.10 1.97
N ALA A 52 4.37 0.12 2.40
CA ALA A 52 5.12 1.29 1.97
C ALA A 52 5.29 1.31 0.45
N ALA A 53 5.58 0.15 -0.13
CA ALA A 53 5.74 0.05 -1.58
C ALA A 53 4.42 0.33 -2.31
N VAL A 54 3.31 -0.17 -1.77
CA VAL A 54 2.00 0.06 -2.35
C VAL A 54 1.66 1.55 -2.36
N PHE A 55 1.84 2.22 -1.22
CA PHE A 55 1.50 3.63 -1.14
C PHE A 55 2.45 4.49 -1.96
N LYS A 56 3.73 4.12 -2.01
CA LYS A 56 4.68 4.84 -2.84
C LYS A 56 4.26 4.77 -4.31
N LEU A 57 3.81 3.61 -4.75
CA LEU A 57 3.33 3.44 -6.10
C LEU A 57 2.12 4.33 -6.38
N LEU A 58 1.16 4.35 -5.47
CA LEU A 58 -0.03 5.14 -5.65
C LEU A 58 0.24 6.64 -5.63
N ILE A 59 1.22 7.06 -4.83
CA ILE A 59 1.65 8.44 -4.82
C ILE A 59 2.29 8.81 -6.16
N SER A 60 3.13 7.91 -6.68
CA SER A 60 3.81 8.18 -7.94
C SER A 60 2.85 8.27 -9.10
N ARG A 61 1.69 7.64 -8.98
CA ARG A 61 0.65 7.69 -10.01
C ARG A 61 -0.33 8.85 -9.82
N GLY A 62 -0.13 9.64 -8.77
CA GLY A 62 -1.00 10.76 -8.51
C GLY A 62 -2.35 10.40 -7.91
N VAL A 63 -2.48 9.17 -7.41
CA VAL A 63 -3.74 8.71 -6.81
C VAL A 63 -3.86 9.14 -5.37
N LEU A 64 -2.77 9.10 -4.64
CA LEU A 64 -2.75 9.45 -3.23
C LEU A 64 -1.66 10.46 -2.95
N ARG A 65 -1.73 11.08 -1.78
CA ARG A 65 -0.64 11.91 -1.28
C ARG A 65 -0.52 11.68 0.22
N LYS A 66 0.65 11.97 0.75
CA LYS A 66 0.90 11.80 2.16
C LYS A 66 0.87 13.16 2.83
N THR A 67 0.13 13.27 3.93
CA THR A 67 0.05 14.52 4.67
C THR A 67 1.26 14.67 5.58
N THR A 68 1.45 15.87 6.12
CA THR A 68 2.54 16.13 7.04
C THR A 68 2.39 15.33 8.33
N GLN A 69 1.20 14.84 8.60
CA GLN A 69 0.93 14.03 9.79
C GLN A 69 1.09 12.54 9.52
N GLY A 70 1.59 12.19 8.36
CA GLY A 70 1.86 10.78 8.05
C GLY A 70 0.63 9.99 7.62
N ARG A 71 -0.40 10.67 7.15
CA ARG A 71 -1.59 9.99 6.69
C ARG A 71 -1.64 10.02 5.17
N TYR A 72 -2.18 8.93 4.61
CA TYR A 72 -2.32 8.83 3.17
C TYR A 72 -3.77 9.13 2.82
N ILE A 73 -3.95 10.13 1.98
CA ILE A 73 -5.28 10.57 1.56
C ILE A 73 -5.31 10.66 0.05
N ARG A 74 -6.51 10.81 -0.47
CA ARG A 74 -6.70 10.94 -1.91
C ARG A 74 -6.08 12.26 -2.38
N ALA A 75 -5.34 12.17 -3.46
CA ALA A 75 -4.67 13.35 -4.01
C ALA A 75 -5.66 14.29 -4.69
#